data_67a3adf2e6fb6b1e035925f5ea619a89
#
_entry.id   67a3adf2e6fb6b1e035925f5ea619a89
#
_cell.length_a   1.000
_cell.length_b   1.000
_cell.length_c   1.000
_cell.angle_alpha   90.00
_cell.angle_beta   90.00
_cell.angle_gamma   90.00
#
_symmetry.space_group_name_H-M   'P 1'
#
loop_
_entity.id
_entity.type
_entity.pdbx_description
1 polymer ?
#
loop_
_entity_poly.entity_id
_entity_poly.type
_entity_poly.pdbx_seq_one_letter_code
_entity_poly.pdbx_strand_id
1 'polypeptide(L)'
;MILIVCGPAGVGKTTVATKLRERLAERGCSFRILHSDQFSRNTYDRMYERVENSDDDWLLDGTFYKREWLRRFRALDDAVVVLLEADLETCLERNRARDDPIEERAVHIIWREFEEPDADVTIDAARTTPERAVERILRELPVPTD
;
A
#
# COMPACT_ATOMS: atom_id res chain seq x y z
N MET A 1 15.12 -3.04 -0.84
CA MET A 1 13.83 -3.13 -1.56
C MET A 1 12.79 -2.25 -0.88
N ILE A 2 11.94 -1.65 -1.68
CA ILE A 2 10.84 -0.81 -1.19
C ILE A 2 9.56 -1.34 -1.80
N LEU A 3 8.65 -1.83 -0.96
CA LEU A 3 7.34 -2.33 -1.39
C LEU A 3 6.29 -1.29 -1.03
N ILE A 4 5.52 -0.86 -2.02
CA ILE A 4 4.48 0.15 -1.82
C ILE A 4 3.13 -0.47 -2.12
N VAL A 5 2.26 -0.49 -1.11
CA VAL A 5 0.88 -0.95 -1.25
C VAL A 5 -0.01 0.29 -1.28
N CYS A 6 -0.56 0.59 -2.44
CA CYS A 6 -1.39 1.77 -2.64
C CYS A 6 -2.80 1.40 -3.10
N GLY A 7 -3.69 2.35 -3.06
CA GLY A 7 -5.08 2.15 -3.43
C GLY A 7 -6.00 3.14 -2.74
N PRO A 8 -7.27 3.20 -3.13
CA PRO A 8 -8.22 4.14 -2.53
C PRO A 8 -8.47 3.84 -1.05
N ALA A 9 -9.00 4.82 -0.35
CA ALA A 9 -9.33 4.66 1.07
C ALA A 9 -10.36 3.55 1.26
N GLY A 10 -10.16 2.70 2.24
CA GLY A 10 -11.08 1.60 2.55
C GLY A 10 -10.80 0.30 1.81
N VAL A 11 -9.82 0.27 0.92
CA VAL A 11 -9.56 -0.92 0.09
C VAL A 11 -8.87 -2.07 0.85
N GLY A 12 -8.30 -1.80 2.03
CA GLY A 12 -7.66 -2.84 2.84
C GLY A 12 -6.14 -2.85 2.81
N LYS A 13 -5.52 -1.72 2.49
CA LYS A 13 -4.06 -1.60 2.37
C LYS A 13 -3.29 -2.02 3.63
N THR A 14 -3.73 -1.53 4.78
CA THR A 14 -3.04 -1.81 6.04
C THR A 14 -3.07 -3.29 6.38
N THR A 15 -4.20 -3.95 6.17
CA THR A 15 -4.34 -5.38 6.41
C THR A 15 -3.41 -6.18 5.51
N VAL A 16 -3.39 -5.86 4.23
CA VAL A 16 -2.50 -6.55 3.26
C VAL A 16 -1.04 -6.29 3.59
N ALA A 17 -0.68 -5.04 3.86
CA ALA A 17 0.70 -4.68 4.19
C ALA A 17 1.20 -5.40 5.45
N THR A 18 0.39 -5.44 6.49
CA THR A 18 0.76 -6.10 7.75
C THR A 18 0.97 -7.60 7.55
N LYS A 19 0.05 -8.25 6.84
CA LYS A 19 0.17 -9.68 6.54
C LYS A 19 1.37 -9.97 5.64
N LEU A 20 1.62 -9.12 4.67
CA LEU A 20 2.78 -9.26 3.78
C LEU A 20 4.09 -9.18 4.57
N ARG A 21 4.18 -8.22 5.48
CA ARG A 21 5.36 -8.08 6.34
C ARG A 21 5.60 -9.34 7.17
N GLU A 22 4.55 -9.90 7.75
CA GLU A 22 4.63 -11.12 8.55
C GLU A 22 5.12 -12.32 7.72
N ARG A 23 4.57 -12.48 6.52
CA ARG A 23 4.96 -13.57 5.62
C ARG A 23 6.41 -13.41 5.14
N LEU A 24 6.85 -12.20 4.87
CA LEU A 24 8.24 -11.93 4.50
C LEU A 24 9.18 -12.26 5.67
N ALA A 25 8.80 -11.91 6.88
CA ALA A 25 9.60 -12.22 8.08
C ALA A 25 9.76 -13.74 8.27
N GLU A 26 8.72 -14.51 8.01
CA GLU A 26 8.77 -15.98 8.05
C GLU A 26 9.77 -16.55 7.04
N ARG A 27 10.05 -15.83 5.98
CA ARG A 27 11.02 -16.20 4.95
C ARG A 27 12.42 -15.62 5.18
N GLY A 28 12.63 -15.02 6.35
CA GLY A 28 13.90 -14.41 6.69
C GLY A 28 14.10 -13.01 6.13
N CYS A 29 13.05 -12.39 5.57
CA CYS A 29 13.09 -11.05 4.99
C CYS A 29 12.48 -10.06 5.96
N SER A 30 13.32 -9.23 6.60
CA SER A 30 12.86 -8.24 7.58
C SER A 30 12.61 -6.90 6.92
N PHE A 31 11.35 -6.46 6.93
CA PHE A 31 10.93 -5.16 6.39
C PHE A 31 10.45 -4.26 7.51
N ARG A 32 10.84 -3.00 7.45
CA ARG A 32 10.26 -1.96 8.31
C ARG A 32 8.99 -1.47 7.62
N ILE A 33 7.99 -1.09 8.42
CA ILE A 33 6.70 -0.67 7.86
C ILE A 33 6.39 0.78 8.22
N LEU A 34 5.83 1.52 7.25
CA LEU A 34 5.30 2.86 7.45
C LEU A 34 3.88 2.91 6.89
N HIS A 35 2.97 3.41 7.70
CA HIS A 35 1.59 3.65 7.28
C HIS A 35 1.38 5.16 7.08
N SER A 36 0.75 5.53 5.99
CA SER A 36 0.53 6.96 5.67
C SER A 36 -0.27 7.69 6.74
N ASP A 37 -1.16 7.00 7.44
CA ASP A 37 -1.99 7.58 8.50
C ASP A 37 -1.20 7.95 9.76
N GLN A 38 0.06 7.56 9.87
CA GLN A 38 0.96 7.95 10.96
C GLN A 38 1.42 9.41 10.82
N PHE A 39 1.16 10.03 9.69
CA PHE A 39 1.60 11.39 9.38
C PHE A 39 0.38 12.28 9.11
N SER A 40 0.34 13.45 9.73
CA SER A 40 -0.77 14.40 9.58
C SER A 40 -0.54 15.46 8.51
N ARG A 41 0.71 15.72 8.16
CA ARG A 41 1.09 16.73 7.16
C ARG A 41 2.27 16.27 6.35
N ASN A 42 2.29 16.64 5.07
CA ASN A 42 3.39 16.31 4.15
C ASN A 42 3.71 14.82 4.21
N THR A 43 2.67 14.00 4.23
CA THR A 43 2.75 12.56 4.49
C THR A 43 3.80 11.87 3.63
N TYR A 44 3.70 12.03 2.31
CA TYR A 44 4.58 11.29 1.39
C TYR A 44 5.99 11.85 1.33
N ASP A 45 6.15 13.15 1.56
CA ASP A 45 7.49 13.74 1.69
C ASP A 45 8.21 13.20 2.91
N ARG A 46 7.51 13.08 4.04
CA ARG A 46 8.08 12.54 5.27
C ARG A 46 8.39 11.06 5.17
N MET A 47 7.52 10.30 4.54
CA MET A 47 7.78 8.87 4.29
C MET A 47 9.02 8.72 3.41
N TYR A 48 9.11 9.51 2.37
CA TYR A 48 10.26 9.50 1.46
C TYR A 48 11.57 9.81 2.19
N GLU A 49 11.58 10.83 3.03
CA GLU A 49 12.76 11.20 3.80
C GLU A 49 13.27 10.06 4.68
N ARG A 50 12.37 9.31 5.30
CA ARG A 50 12.76 8.17 6.12
C ARG A 50 13.37 7.05 5.30
N VAL A 51 12.79 6.78 4.15
CA VAL A 51 13.22 5.69 3.27
C VAL A 51 14.53 6.04 2.59
N GLU A 52 14.65 7.25 2.08
CA GLU A 52 15.83 7.73 1.35
C GLU A 52 17.10 7.68 2.19
N ASN A 53 16.98 7.95 3.49
CA ASN A 53 18.11 8.00 4.40
C ASN A 53 18.40 6.67 5.11
N SER A 54 17.85 5.57 4.59
CA SER A 54 17.95 4.26 5.22
C SER A 54 18.41 3.21 4.22
N ASP A 55 19.18 2.25 4.71
CA ASP A 55 19.58 1.07 3.93
C ASP A 55 18.67 -0.13 4.20
N ASP A 56 17.65 0.05 5.03
CA ASP A 56 16.70 -1.02 5.36
C ASP A 56 15.72 -1.29 4.21
N ASP A 57 15.10 -2.46 4.25
CA ASP A 57 13.98 -2.77 3.38
C ASP A 57 12.69 -2.20 4.00
N TRP A 58 11.88 -1.59 3.18
CA TRP A 58 10.68 -0.88 3.63
C TRP A 58 9.42 -1.37 2.96
N LEU A 59 8.35 -1.43 3.74
CA LEU A 59 7.00 -1.69 3.26
C LEU A 59 6.15 -0.47 3.63
N LEU A 60 5.59 0.17 2.61
CA LEU A 60 4.82 1.40 2.78
C LEU A 60 3.37 1.16 2.37
N ASP A 61 2.41 1.70 3.11
CA ASP A 61 1.04 1.73 2.64
C ASP A 61 0.47 3.14 2.71
N GLY A 62 -0.36 3.45 1.74
CA GLY A 62 -1.02 4.74 1.65
C GLY A 62 -1.83 4.82 0.37
N THR A 63 -2.68 5.83 0.28
CA THR A 63 -3.48 6.01 -0.92
C THR A 63 -2.60 6.35 -2.13
N PHE A 64 -1.60 7.21 -1.95
CA PHE A 64 -0.76 7.70 -3.05
C PHE A 64 -1.64 8.12 -4.24
N TYR A 65 -2.78 8.75 -3.98
CA TYR A 65 -3.78 8.96 -5.03
C TYR A 65 -3.38 10.01 -6.07
N LYS A 66 -2.30 10.74 -5.84
CA LYS A 66 -1.68 11.60 -6.86
C LYS A 66 -0.41 10.92 -7.36
N ARG A 67 -0.29 10.74 -8.67
CA ARG A 67 0.89 10.10 -9.27
C ARG A 67 2.21 10.75 -8.88
N GLU A 68 2.21 12.06 -8.70
CA GLU A 68 3.42 12.79 -8.31
C GLU A 68 3.99 12.34 -6.96
N TRP A 69 3.11 11.90 -6.04
CA TRP A 69 3.54 11.42 -4.73
C TRP A 69 4.26 10.09 -4.81
N LEU A 70 3.94 9.29 -5.82
CA LEU A 70 4.55 7.97 -6.02
C LEU A 70 5.85 8.05 -6.83
N ARG A 71 5.95 9.06 -7.70
CA ARG A 71 7.06 9.20 -8.66
C ARG A 71 8.44 9.18 -8.00
N ARG A 72 8.59 9.87 -6.88
CA ARG A 72 9.87 9.94 -6.16
C ARG A 72 10.29 8.56 -5.67
N PHE A 73 9.34 7.78 -5.15
CA PHE A 73 9.62 6.44 -4.66
C PHE A 73 10.00 5.50 -5.80
N ARG A 74 9.36 5.68 -6.95
CA ARG A 74 9.67 4.89 -8.15
C ARG A 74 11.09 5.11 -8.64
N ALA A 75 11.68 6.25 -8.36
CA ALA A 75 13.06 6.56 -8.73
C ALA A 75 14.08 5.89 -7.82
N LEU A 76 13.65 5.35 -6.68
CA LEU A 76 14.53 4.60 -5.79
C LEU A 76 14.77 3.19 -6.34
N ASP A 77 15.95 2.64 -6.07
CA ASP A 77 16.29 1.30 -6.51
C ASP A 77 15.38 0.25 -5.86
N ASP A 78 15.01 -0.77 -6.62
CA ASP A 78 14.19 -1.88 -6.16
C ASP A 78 12.84 -1.48 -5.57
N ALA A 79 12.19 -0.47 -6.16
CA ALA A 79 10.86 -0.09 -5.78
C ALA A 79 9.82 -0.92 -6.54
N VAL A 80 8.89 -1.54 -5.80
CA VAL A 80 7.79 -2.34 -6.37
C VAL A 80 6.47 -1.74 -5.90
N VAL A 81 5.57 -1.47 -6.83
CA VAL A 81 4.27 -0.87 -6.55
C VAL A 81 3.16 -1.91 -6.72
N VAL A 82 2.39 -2.09 -5.65
CA VAL A 82 1.21 -2.96 -5.63
C VAL A 82 -0.02 -2.06 -5.51
N LEU A 83 -0.92 -2.16 -6.48
CA LEU A 83 -2.17 -1.42 -6.47
C LEU A 83 -3.31 -2.34 -6.05
N LEU A 84 -4.02 -1.95 -5.01
CA LEU A 84 -5.27 -2.61 -4.61
C LEU A 84 -6.43 -1.78 -5.15
N GLU A 85 -7.32 -2.41 -5.90
CA GLU A 85 -8.49 -1.76 -6.48
C GLU A 85 -9.77 -2.33 -5.89
N ALA A 86 -10.78 -1.49 -5.76
CA ALA A 86 -12.13 -1.91 -5.41
C ALA A 86 -13.11 -0.84 -5.88
N ASP A 87 -14.37 -1.24 -6.07
CA ASP A 87 -15.43 -0.30 -6.37
C ASP A 87 -15.73 0.59 -5.17
N LEU A 88 -16.36 1.72 -5.42
CA LEU A 88 -16.65 2.71 -4.37
C LEU A 88 -17.49 2.11 -3.24
N GLU A 89 -18.49 1.31 -3.57
CA GLU A 89 -19.36 0.70 -2.57
C GLU A 89 -18.59 -0.19 -1.61
N THR A 90 -17.69 -1.02 -2.11
CA THR A 90 -16.82 -1.87 -1.30
C THR A 90 -15.93 -1.03 -0.38
N CYS A 91 -15.36 0.04 -0.92
CA CYS A 91 -14.53 0.96 -0.12
C CYS A 91 -15.32 1.60 1.01
N LEU A 92 -16.55 2.05 0.73
CA LEU A 92 -17.42 2.64 1.73
C LEU A 92 -17.79 1.63 2.83
N GLU A 93 -18.16 0.41 2.46
CA GLU A 93 -18.51 -0.64 3.41
C GLU A 93 -17.35 -0.97 4.33
N ARG A 94 -16.16 -1.14 3.76
CA ARG A 94 -14.96 -1.45 4.54
C ARG A 94 -14.55 -0.30 5.45
N ASN A 95 -14.72 0.94 4.99
CA ASN A 95 -14.46 2.11 5.82
C ASN A 95 -15.39 2.14 7.05
N ARG A 96 -16.68 1.84 6.86
CA ARG A 96 -17.65 1.80 7.96
C ARG A 96 -17.30 0.73 9.00
N ALA A 97 -16.68 -0.35 8.58
CA ALA A 97 -16.31 -1.46 9.45
C ALA A 97 -15.01 -1.21 10.24
N ARG A 98 -14.29 -0.14 9.94
CA ARG A 98 -13.03 0.18 10.63
C ARG A 98 -13.31 0.72 12.04
N ASP A 99 -12.35 0.50 12.95
CA ASP A 99 -12.41 1.05 14.31
C ASP A 99 -12.35 2.58 14.29
N ASP A 100 -11.63 3.15 13.33
CA ASP A 100 -11.49 4.60 13.18
C ASP A 100 -11.77 5.00 11.73
N PRO A 101 -13.04 5.01 11.32
CA PRO A 101 -13.39 5.34 9.95
C PRO A 101 -13.16 6.82 9.63
N ILE A 102 -12.74 7.10 8.40
CA ILE A 102 -12.70 8.48 7.91
C ILE A 102 -14.10 8.86 7.40
N GLU A 103 -14.33 10.14 7.20
CA GLU A 103 -15.61 10.62 6.68
C GLU A 103 -15.88 10.01 5.29
N GLU A 104 -17.11 9.59 5.05
CA GLU A 104 -17.50 8.99 3.78
C GLU A 104 -17.25 9.93 2.60
N ARG A 105 -17.41 11.23 2.82
CA ARG A 105 -17.11 12.23 1.80
C ARG A 105 -15.64 12.14 1.35
N ALA A 106 -14.73 11.93 2.29
CA ALA A 106 -13.32 11.77 1.99
C ALA A 106 -13.07 10.51 1.16
N VAL A 107 -13.76 9.41 1.47
CA VAL A 107 -13.67 8.17 0.69
C VAL A 107 -14.12 8.43 -0.74
N HIS A 108 -15.24 9.12 -0.94
CA HIS A 108 -15.75 9.49 -2.27
C HIS A 108 -14.75 10.32 -3.06
N ILE A 109 -14.18 11.34 -2.42
CA ILE A 109 -13.25 12.25 -3.09
C ILE A 109 -11.99 11.50 -3.52
N ILE A 110 -11.40 10.73 -2.63
CA ILE A 110 -10.19 9.98 -2.93
C ILE A 110 -10.45 8.98 -4.05
N TRP A 111 -11.56 8.25 -3.99
CA TRP A 111 -11.90 7.26 -5.02
C TRP A 111 -12.09 7.90 -6.39
N ARG A 112 -12.78 9.03 -6.43
CA ARG A 112 -13.07 9.74 -7.69
C ARG A 112 -11.83 10.38 -8.29
N GLU A 113 -10.96 10.95 -7.44
CA GLU A 113 -9.77 11.66 -7.88
C GLU A 113 -8.52 10.79 -7.97
N PHE A 114 -8.68 9.51 -7.70
CA PHE A 114 -7.55 8.57 -7.69
C PHE A 114 -6.89 8.50 -9.06
N GLU A 115 -5.62 8.87 -9.12
CA GLU A 115 -4.80 8.78 -10.32
C GLU A 115 -4.14 7.41 -10.32
N GLU A 116 -4.61 6.51 -11.18
CA GLU A 116 -4.11 5.14 -11.22
C GLU A 116 -2.61 5.12 -11.57
N PRO A 117 -1.79 4.50 -10.73
CA PRO A 117 -0.35 4.42 -11.00
C PRO A 117 -0.03 3.32 -12.00
N ASP A 118 1.19 3.39 -12.54
CA ASP A 118 1.75 2.29 -13.31
C ASP A 118 2.28 1.26 -12.30
N ALA A 119 1.43 0.30 -11.95
CA ALA A 119 1.72 -0.68 -10.89
C ALA A 119 2.39 -1.94 -11.45
N ASP A 120 3.26 -2.55 -10.65
CA ASP A 120 3.88 -3.82 -10.99
C ASP A 120 2.92 -4.99 -10.74
N VAL A 121 2.06 -4.84 -9.73
CA VAL A 121 1.03 -5.83 -9.39
C VAL A 121 -0.28 -5.09 -9.14
N THR A 122 -1.36 -5.52 -9.78
CA THR A 122 -2.70 -4.95 -9.55
C THR A 122 -3.62 -6.06 -9.07
N ILE A 123 -4.31 -5.83 -7.96
CA ILE A 123 -5.18 -6.81 -7.32
C ILE A 123 -6.58 -6.25 -7.15
N ASP A 124 -7.59 -7.02 -7.58
CA ASP A 124 -8.99 -6.71 -7.30
C ASP A 124 -9.31 -7.09 -5.85
N ALA A 125 -9.21 -6.11 -4.97
CA ALA A 125 -9.37 -6.32 -3.53
C ALA A 125 -10.82 -6.57 -3.13
N ALA A 126 -11.79 -6.28 -4.01
CA ALA A 126 -13.19 -6.60 -3.75
C ALA A 126 -13.47 -8.10 -3.84
N ARG A 127 -12.68 -8.82 -4.65
CA ARG A 127 -12.88 -10.24 -4.93
C ARG A 127 -11.75 -11.14 -4.42
N THR A 128 -10.75 -10.56 -3.78
CA THR A 128 -9.58 -11.28 -3.33
C THR A 128 -9.43 -11.11 -1.83
N THR A 129 -9.27 -12.21 -1.08
CA THR A 129 -9.02 -12.13 0.35
C THR A 129 -7.62 -11.56 0.60
N PRO A 130 -7.37 -10.95 1.78
CA PRO A 130 -6.02 -10.47 2.10
C PRO A 130 -4.96 -11.56 2.02
N GLU A 131 -5.27 -12.78 2.43
CA GLU A 131 -4.37 -13.93 2.37
C GLU A 131 -3.97 -14.26 0.93
N ARG A 132 -4.94 -14.30 0.03
CA ARG A 132 -4.69 -14.57 -1.39
C ARG A 132 -3.94 -13.42 -2.07
N ALA A 133 -4.26 -12.19 -1.67
CA ALA A 133 -3.55 -11.02 -2.17
C ALA A 133 -2.07 -11.10 -1.81
N VAL A 134 -1.76 -11.42 -0.57
CA VAL A 134 -0.37 -11.58 -0.10
C VAL A 134 0.33 -12.70 -0.84
N GLU A 135 -0.31 -13.86 -1.02
CA GLU A 135 0.28 -14.97 -1.77
C GLU A 135 0.63 -14.57 -3.20
N ARG A 136 -0.25 -13.85 -3.86
CA ARG A 136 -0.02 -13.37 -5.23
C ARG A 136 1.14 -12.38 -5.28
N ILE A 137 1.18 -11.43 -4.34
CA ILE A 137 2.28 -10.47 -4.25
C ILE A 137 3.61 -11.20 -4.08
N LEU A 138 3.67 -12.16 -3.17
CA LEU A 138 4.89 -12.90 -2.89
C LEU A 138 5.40 -13.67 -4.11
N ARG A 139 4.50 -14.21 -4.93
CA ARG A 139 4.89 -14.93 -6.16
C ARG A 139 5.48 -14.01 -7.21
N GLU A 140 5.07 -12.75 -7.22
CA GLU A 140 5.51 -11.78 -8.23
C GLU A 140 6.69 -10.92 -7.80
N LEU A 141 7.10 -11.03 -6.53
CA LEU A 141 8.24 -10.26 -6.03
C LEU A 141 9.56 -10.91 -6.43
N PRO A 142 10.58 -10.11 -6.77
CA PRO A 142 11.92 -10.63 -7.04
C PRO A 142 12.69 -10.88 -5.73
N VAL A 143 12.07 -11.55 -4.75
CA VAL A 143 12.70 -11.91 -3.48
C VAL A 143 12.92 -13.42 -3.43
N PRO A 144 13.99 -13.89 -2.75
CA PRO A 144 14.21 -15.31 -2.59
C PRO A 144 13.04 -15.98 -1.87
N THR A 145 12.59 -17.11 -2.42
CA THR A 145 11.49 -17.91 -1.84
C THR A 145 12.07 -19.19 -1.27
N ASP A 146 12.73 -19.08 -0.16
CA ASP A 146 13.25 -20.29 0.50
C ASP A 146 12.28 -20.79 1.56
#